data_0a1ff2d1ef1721db2ff2d9707fa1af86
#
_entry.id   0a1ff2d1ef1721db2ff2d9707fa1af86
#
_cell.length_a   1.000
_cell.length_b   1.000
_cell.length_c   1.000
_cell.angle_alpha   90.00
_cell.angle_beta   90.00
_cell.angle_gamma   90.00
#
_symmetry.space_group_name_H-M   'P 1'
#
loop_
_entity.id
_entity.type
_entity.pdbx_description
1 polymer ?
#
loop_
_entity_poly.entity_id
_entity_poly.type
_entity_poly.pdbx_seq_one_letter_code
_entity_poly.pdbx_strand_id
1 'polypeptide(L)'
;LVTDLELDLAKFMRINTGLNYGARGTAVDAWSDVAGAGAMMDSVGVPMSDNKYYLMNPFTTTSLASAQSGLNAADGLVRTAFEKAQIASNFGGMKALTSNALSSYTSGSTTDRLGDLKAAPDATYVTAKDTMQQTMVIETLGTGTIEAGDQIQVAGVNRLNIATRQLILDATGAAVPWTGTVLSVVTIAGNEATVVVSGAAIYEANGQYNNVDAAPAAGAVVTILGAAATVYQPNLFYTEQAFGLGTVKLPKLYSTDTVATTSDGMSIRVSKYSDGDANTQKIRFDLLPAYAVFNPNFAGQGYGV
;
A
#
# COMPACT_ATOMS: atom_id res chain seq x y z
N LEU A 1 -5.40 9.49 -20.19
CA LEU A 1 -6.14 8.24 -19.92
C LEU A 1 -5.25 7.17 -19.28
N VAL A 2 -4.14 6.75 -19.93
CA VAL A 2 -3.22 5.74 -19.35
C VAL A 2 -2.54 6.30 -18.11
N THR A 3 -2.05 7.51 -18.15
CA THR A 3 -1.44 8.20 -16.99
C THR A 3 -2.41 8.33 -15.82
N ASP A 4 -3.67 8.65 -16.09
CA ASP A 4 -4.71 8.74 -15.07
C ASP A 4 -4.97 7.37 -14.44
N LEU A 5 -5.00 6.31 -15.27
CA LEU A 5 -5.12 4.93 -14.79
C LEU A 5 -3.95 4.54 -13.88
N GLU A 6 -2.72 4.88 -14.24
CA GLU A 6 -1.53 4.61 -13.43
C GLU A 6 -1.57 5.35 -12.09
N LEU A 7 -1.98 6.62 -12.10
CA LEU A 7 -2.12 7.42 -10.88
C LEU A 7 -3.22 6.87 -9.96
N ASP A 8 -4.37 6.50 -10.52
CA ASP A 8 -5.48 5.91 -9.77
C ASP A 8 -5.10 4.55 -9.19
N LEU A 9 -4.39 3.72 -9.96
CA LEU A 9 -3.86 2.43 -9.49
C LEU A 9 -2.86 2.63 -8.35
N ALA A 10 -1.91 3.55 -8.49
CA ALA A 10 -0.92 3.84 -7.44
C ALA A 10 -1.58 4.33 -6.15
N LYS A 11 -2.62 5.18 -6.26
CA LYS A 11 -3.43 5.62 -5.13
C LYS A 11 -4.18 4.45 -4.49
N PHE A 12 -4.81 3.60 -5.32
CA PHE A 12 -5.52 2.42 -4.86
C PHE A 12 -4.58 1.46 -4.11
N MET A 13 -3.41 1.17 -4.67
CA MET A 13 -2.40 0.33 -4.03
C MET A 13 -1.97 0.91 -2.69
N ARG A 14 -1.68 2.22 -2.62
CA ARG A 14 -1.24 2.89 -1.38
C ARG A 14 -2.24 2.75 -0.23
N ILE A 15 -3.54 2.92 -0.49
CA ILE A 15 -4.57 2.88 0.57
C ILE A 15 -4.94 1.44 0.97
N ASN A 16 -4.63 0.45 0.15
CA ASN A 16 -4.99 -0.95 0.39
C ASN A 16 -3.80 -1.82 0.84
N THR A 17 -2.85 -1.23 1.54
CA THR A 17 -1.70 -1.94 2.14
C THR A 17 -2.02 -2.36 3.57
N GLY A 18 -1.48 -3.50 4.00
CA GLY A 18 -1.58 -3.96 5.38
C GLY A 18 -0.25 -3.87 6.15
N LEU A 19 0.89 -3.68 5.47
CA LEU A 19 2.22 -3.66 6.08
C LEU A 19 2.80 -2.25 6.11
N ASN A 20 3.73 -2.04 7.03
CA ASN A 20 4.58 -0.85 7.09
C ASN A 20 6.01 -1.26 7.44
N TYR A 21 6.98 -0.69 6.75
CA TYR A 21 8.39 -0.84 7.10
C TYR A 21 9.08 0.53 7.10
N GLY A 22 9.87 0.79 8.15
CA GLY A 22 10.54 2.06 8.36
C GLY A 22 9.66 3.13 9.01
N ALA A 23 10.25 4.29 9.26
CA ALA A 23 9.64 5.43 9.92
C ALA A 23 9.17 6.46 8.90
N ARG A 24 7.93 6.93 9.01
CA ARG A 24 7.38 7.94 8.10
C ARG A 24 8.18 9.23 8.13
N GLY A 25 8.51 9.73 6.96
CA GLY A 25 9.34 10.94 6.78
C GLY A 25 10.84 10.67 6.72
N THR A 26 11.28 9.43 6.92
CA THR A 26 12.66 9.02 6.71
C THR A 26 12.85 8.59 5.25
N ALA A 27 13.90 9.10 4.62
CA ALA A 27 14.23 8.76 3.23
C ALA A 27 14.77 7.32 3.15
N VAL A 28 14.40 6.61 2.11
CA VAL A 28 15.00 5.31 1.78
C VAL A 28 16.31 5.57 1.07
N ASP A 29 17.43 5.35 1.74
CA ASP A 29 18.76 5.64 1.23
C ASP A 29 19.77 4.49 1.44
N ALA A 30 19.37 3.45 2.17
CA ALA A 30 20.21 2.30 2.46
C ALA A 30 19.68 0.99 1.83
N TRP A 31 20.59 0.07 1.55
CA TRP A 31 20.24 -1.28 1.14
C TRP A 31 19.35 -2.00 2.16
N SER A 32 19.60 -1.75 3.46
CA SER A 32 18.83 -2.32 4.58
C SER A 32 17.36 -1.97 4.55
N ASP A 33 16.99 -0.80 4.02
CA ASP A 33 15.60 -0.34 3.98
C ASP A 33 14.76 -1.21 3.04
N VAL A 34 15.31 -1.53 1.88
CA VAL A 34 14.65 -2.41 0.90
C VAL A 34 14.71 -3.86 1.35
N ALA A 35 15.87 -4.33 1.83
CA ALA A 35 16.03 -5.69 2.32
C ALA A 35 15.14 -5.98 3.52
N GLY A 36 14.98 -5.00 4.42
CA GLY A 36 14.10 -5.11 5.58
C GLY A 36 12.62 -5.17 5.21
N ALA A 37 12.19 -4.41 4.21
CA ALA A 37 10.83 -4.56 3.66
C ALA A 37 10.60 -5.97 3.08
N GLY A 38 11.59 -6.54 2.40
CA GLY A 38 11.57 -7.91 1.92
C GLY A 38 11.49 -8.93 3.06
N ALA A 39 12.31 -8.75 4.10
CA ALA A 39 12.30 -9.61 5.29
C ALA A 39 10.97 -9.54 6.05
N MET A 40 10.32 -8.37 6.08
CA MET A 40 8.98 -8.20 6.65
C MET A 40 7.95 -9.06 5.90
N MET A 41 7.97 -9.07 4.58
CA MET A 41 7.08 -9.90 3.78
C MET A 41 7.32 -11.39 4.01
N ASP A 42 8.58 -11.82 4.05
CA ASP A 42 8.95 -13.21 4.34
C ASP A 42 8.48 -13.64 5.73
N SER A 43 8.65 -12.77 6.71
CA SER A 43 8.25 -13.03 8.10
C SER A 43 6.73 -13.15 8.24
N VAL A 44 5.95 -12.36 7.50
CA VAL A 44 4.48 -12.45 7.48
C VAL A 44 4.00 -13.76 6.84
N GLY A 45 4.83 -14.40 6.00
CA GLY A 45 4.50 -15.70 5.39
C GLY A 45 4.14 -15.59 3.91
N VAL A 46 4.63 -14.56 3.22
CA VAL A 46 4.60 -14.52 1.75
C VAL A 46 5.42 -15.70 1.21
N PRO A 47 4.91 -16.47 0.24
CA PRO A 47 5.67 -17.57 -0.34
C PRO A 47 7.00 -17.09 -0.91
N MET A 48 8.10 -17.79 -0.56
CA MET A 48 9.45 -17.40 -1.02
C MET A 48 9.62 -17.57 -2.53
N SER A 49 8.74 -18.36 -3.18
CA SER A 49 8.69 -18.52 -4.64
C SER A 49 8.10 -17.32 -5.36
N ASP A 50 7.36 -16.45 -4.65
CA ASP A 50 6.68 -15.32 -5.25
C ASP A 50 7.66 -14.17 -5.54
N ASN A 51 7.44 -13.52 -6.67
CA ASN A 51 8.18 -12.31 -7.00
C ASN A 51 7.75 -11.18 -6.07
N LYS A 52 8.70 -10.59 -5.37
CA LYS A 52 8.50 -9.41 -4.55
C LYS A 52 8.99 -8.19 -5.32
N TYR A 53 8.20 -7.15 -5.32
CA TYR A 53 8.47 -5.90 -6.02
C TYR A 53 8.63 -4.78 -5.01
N TYR A 54 9.58 -3.89 -5.26
CA TYR A 54 9.74 -2.65 -4.54
C TYR A 54 9.63 -1.49 -5.53
N LEU A 55 8.52 -0.75 -5.46
CA LEU A 55 8.21 0.36 -6.35
C LEU A 55 8.60 1.68 -5.67
N MET A 56 9.49 2.42 -6.31
CA MET A 56 10.06 3.65 -5.77
C MET A 56 9.99 4.80 -6.74
N ASN A 57 10.12 6.03 -6.24
CA ASN A 57 10.23 7.20 -7.08
C ASN A 57 11.67 7.35 -7.63
N PRO A 58 11.89 8.17 -8.68
CA PRO A 58 13.22 8.36 -9.27
C PRO A 58 14.26 8.92 -8.30
N PHE A 59 13.87 9.76 -7.34
CA PHE A 59 14.81 10.32 -6.35
C PHE A 59 15.29 9.25 -5.38
N THR A 60 14.39 8.35 -4.93
CA THR A 60 14.76 7.18 -4.11
C THR A 60 15.72 6.27 -4.88
N THR A 61 15.46 6.03 -6.17
CA THR A 61 16.37 5.23 -7.01
C THR A 61 17.77 5.86 -7.06
N THR A 62 17.85 7.19 -7.20
CA THR A 62 19.13 7.90 -7.21
C THR A 62 19.85 7.81 -5.87
N SER A 63 19.13 7.92 -4.75
CA SER A 63 19.69 7.78 -3.40
C SER A 63 20.27 6.38 -3.19
N LEU A 64 19.53 5.33 -3.54
CA LEU A 64 20.01 3.95 -3.46
C LEU A 64 21.17 3.67 -4.44
N ALA A 65 21.18 4.27 -5.63
CA ALA A 65 22.30 4.18 -6.56
C ALA A 65 23.58 4.82 -5.97
N SER A 66 23.45 5.92 -5.24
CA SER A 66 24.56 6.51 -4.48
C SER A 66 25.12 5.56 -3.43
N ALA A 67 24.25 4.91 -2.65
CA ALA A 67 24.66 3.89 -1.68
C ALA A 67 25.34 2.69 -2.36
N GLN A 68 24.82 2.21 -3.48
CA GLN A 68 25.41 1.12 -4.27
C GLN A 68 26.77 1.50 -4.85
N SER A 69 26.97 2.73 -5.31
CA SER A 69 28.24 3.22 -5.87
C SER A 69 29.36 3.26 -4.83
N GLY A 70 29.02 3.36 -3.54
CA GLY A 70 29.95 3.33 -2.41
C GLY A 70 30.40 1.92 -2.01
N LEU A 71 29.79 0.87 -2.55
CA LEU A 71 30.19 -0.51 -2.29
C LEU A 71 31.43 -0.89 -3.09
N ASN A 72 32.45 -1.43 -2.43
CA ASN A 72 33.68 -1.96 -3.08
C ASN A 72 33.44 -3.31 -3.78
N ALA A 73 32.22 -3.63 -4.19
CA ALA A 73 31.85 -4.92 -4.76
C ALA A 73 31.53 -4.79 -6.26
N ALA A 74 32.05 -5.71 -7.06
CA ALA A 74 31.73 -5.95 -8.47
C ALA A 74 31.67 -4.70 -9.39
N ASP A 75 32.75 -4.42 -10.09
CA ASP A 75 32.93 -3.28 -11.00
C ASP A 75 31.73 -2.95 -11.91
N GLY A 76 30.98 -3.95 -12.37
CA GLY A 76 29.85 -3.75 -13.27
C GLY A 76 28.65 -3.06 -12.64
N LEU A 77 28.28 -3.39 -11.38
CA LEU A 77 27.15 -2.78 -10.67
C LEU A 77 27.49 -1.37 -10.19
N VAL A 78 28.69 -1.18 -9.65
CA VAL A 78 29.19 0.14 -9.22
C VAL A 78 29.28 1.09 -10.42
N ARG A 79 29.81 0.63 -11.55
CA ARG A 79 29.91 1.41 -12.77
C ARG A 79 28.52 1.80 -13.30
N THR A 80 27.54 0.88 -13.32
CA THR A 80 26.18 1.19 -13.77
C THR A 80 25.50 2.21 -12.85
N ALA A 81 25.68 2.09 -11.54
CA ALA A 81 25.15 3.06 -10.59
C ALA A 81 25.75 4.45 -10.79
N PHE A 82 27.08 4.52 -11.00
CA PHE A 82 27.78 5.79 -11.22
C PHE A 82 27.43 6.43 -12.57
N GLU A 83 27.41 5.65 -13.67
CA GLU A 83 27.20 6.19 -15.02
C GLU A 83 25.73 6.51 -15.31
N LYS A 84 24.78 5.71 -14.76
CA LYS A 84 23.37 5.76 -15.16
C LYS A 84 22.39 6.06 -14.02
N ALA A 85 22.85 6.22 -12.78
CA ALA A 85 22.03 6.32 -11.59
C ALA A 85 20.98 5.21 -11.49
N GLN A 86 21.37 4.00 -11.87
CA GLN A 86 20.52 2.80 -11.84
C GLN A 86 21.02 1.82 -10.78
N ILE A 87 20.07 1.21 -10.09
CA ILE A 87 20.36 0.08 -9.17
C ILE A 87 20.20 -1.26 -9.90
N ALA A 88 20.66 -2.32 -9.26
CA ALA A 88 20.44 -3.67 -9.77
C ALA A 88 18.92 -3.95 -9.86
N SER A 89 18.51 -4.69 -10.90
CA SER A 89 17.10 -5.09 -11.08
C SER A 89 16.57 -5.93 -9.91
N ASN A 90 17.46 -6.69 -9.24
CA ASN A 90 17.20 -7.35 -7.97
C ASN A 90 18.04 -6.64 -6.90
N PHE A 91 17.38 -5.94 -5.99
CA PHE A 91 18.02 -5.19 -4.93
C PHE A 91 17.40 -5.57 -3.58
N GLY A 92 18.22 -5.97 -2.60
CA GLY A 92 17.73 -6.40 -1.30
C GLY A 92 16.77 -7.61 -1.33
N GLY A 93 16.90 -8.51 -2.33
CA GLY A 93 15.99 -9.65 -2.49
C GLY A 93 14.65 -9.32 -3.16
N MET A 94 14.46 -8.09 -3.61
CA MET A 94 13.25 -7.63 -4.27
C MET A 94 13.54 -7.13 -5.70
N LYS A 95 12.57 -7.24 -6.60
CA LYS A 95 12.63 -6.60 -7.92
C LYS A 95 12.40 -5.11 -7.78
N ALA A 96 13.44 -4.33 -8.06
CA ALA A 96 13.39 -2.87 -7.99
C ALA A 96 12.71 -2.28 -9.22
N LEU A 97 11.65 -1.50 -9.01
CA LEU A 97 10.90 -0.80 -10.04
C LEU A 97 10.90 0.70 -9.73
N THR A 98 11.11 1.52 -10.75
CA THR A 98 11.02 2.97 -10.63
C THR A 98 9.81 3.48 -11.37
N SER A 99 8.98 4.29 -10.70
CA SER A 99 7.81 4.93 -11.30
C SER A 99 7.71 6.38 -10.87
N ASN A 100 7.29 7.23 -11.80
CA ASN A 100 6.91 8.61 -11.55
C ASN A 100 5.42 8.77 -11.17
N ALA A 101 4.67 7.68 -11.21
CA ALA A 101 3.24 7.65 -10.89
C ALA A 101 2.95 7.34 -9.41
N LEU A 102 3.98 7.23 -8.54
CA LEU A 102 3.76 7.05 -7.11
C LEU A 102 2.95 8.22 -6.53
N SER A 103 1.82 7.87 -5.88
CA SER A 103 0.93 8.88 -5.32
C SER A 103 1.46 9.42 -4.00
N SER A 104 1.61 10.74 -3.91
CA SER A 104 1.74 11.43 -2.64
C SER A 104 0.37 11.67 -2.00
N TYR A 105 0.34 11.90 -0.70
CA TYR A 105 -0.84 12.34 0.03
C TYR A 105 -0.44 13.20 1.21
N THR A 106 -1.35 14.02 1.67
CA THR A 106 -1.16 14.77 2.92
C THR A 106 -1.83 13.98 4.04
N SER A 107 -1.10 13.68 5.10
CA SER A 107 -1.64 12.99 6.28
C SER A 107 -2.72 13.83 6.97
N GLY A 108 -3.56 13.16 7.76
CA GLY A 108 -4.66 13.81 8.46
C GLY A 108 -4.22 15.01 9.29
N SER A 109 -5.12 16.00 9.38
CA SER A 109 -4.81 17.29 10.02
C SER A 109 -4.86 17.25 11.55
N THR A 110 -5.37 16.16 12.17
CA THR A 110 -5.35 16.04 13.63
C THR A 110 -3.93 16.05 14.16
N THR A 111 -3.65 16.95 15.09
CA THR A 111 -2.34 17.03 15.78
C THR A 111 -2.22 16.00 16.89
N ASP A 112 -3.34 15.51 17.39
CA ASP A 112 -3.39 14.41 18.34
C ASP A 112 -3.31 13.08 17.57
N ARG A 113 -2.15 12.44 17.63
CA ARG A 113 -1.87 11.17 16.91
C ARG A 113 -2.04 9.95 17.81
N LEU A 114 -2.51 10.13 19.02
CA LEU A 114 -2.83 9.08 19.98
C LEU A 114 -4.30 9.17 20.35
N GLY A 115 -4.99 8.07 20.25
CA GLY A 115 -6.36 7.91 20.71
C GLY A 115 -6.53 6.55 21.37
N ASP A 116 -7.74 6.22 21.78
CA ASP A 116 -8.07 4.94 22.39
C ASP A 116 -9.18 4.25 21.59
N LEU A 117 -9.18 2.93 21.54
CA LEU A 117 -10.32 2.19 20.99
C LEU A 117 -11.53 2.32 21.91
N LYS A 118 -12.61 2.93 21.42
CA LYS A 118 -13.86 3.08 22.19
C LYS A 118 -14.49 1.73 22.55
N ALA A 119 -14.42 0.79 21.63
CA ALA A 119 -14.92 -0.57 21.80
C ALA A 119 -14.03 -1.57 21.06
N ALA A 120 -14.01 -2.80 21.51
CA ALA A 120 -13.34 -3.87 20.78
C ALA A 120 -14.01 -4.05 19.40
N PRO A 121 -13.26 -3.90 18.28
CA PRO A 121 -13.82 -4.16 16.96
C PRO A 121 -14.05 -5.65 16.76
N ASP A 122 -14.92 -6.02 15.81
CA ASP A 122 -15.08 -7.40 15.42
C ASP A 122 -13.80 -7.91 14.75
N ALA A 123 -13.12 -8.84 15.40
CA ALA A 123 -11.86 -9.44 14.96
C ALA A 123 -12.05 -10.88 14.43
N THR A 124 -13.28 -11.30 14.13
CA THR A 124 -13.56 -12.65 13.65
C THR A 124 -13.19 -12.83 12.17
N TYR A 125 -12.72 -14.02 11.83
CA TYR A 125 -12.40 -14.35 10.43
C TYR A 125 -13.62 -14.22 9.52
N VAL A 126 -14.80 -14.62 10.00
CA VAL A 126 -16.03 -14.59 9.20
C VAL A 126 -16.39 -13.19 8.74
N THR A 127 -16.16 -12.18 9.55
CA THR A 127 -16.44 -10.76 9.21
C THR A 127 -15.38 -10.20 8.25
N ALA A 128 -14.12 -10.59 8.42
CA ALA A 128 -13.01 -10.00 7.66
C ALA A 128 -12.67 -10.72 6.34
N LYS A 129 -13.05 -11.99 6.18
CA LYS A 129 -12.56 -12.91 5.13
C LYS A 129 -12.73 -12.44 3.70
N ASP A 130 -13.81 -11.71 3.40
CA ASP A 130 -14.15 -11.35 2.02
C ASP A 130 -13.49 -10.01 1.58
N THR A 131 -13.21 -9.12 2.52
CA THR A 131 -12.68 -7.79 2.21
C THR A 131 -11.34 -7.49 2.87
N MET A 132 -10.97 -8.23 3.91
CA MET A 132 -9.83 -7.96 4.80
C MET A 132 -9.88 -6.54 5.37
N GLN A 133 -11.08 -6.03 5.59
CA GLN A 133 -11.35 -4.71 6.17
C GLN A 133 -11.92 -4.86 7.58
N GLN A 134 -11.64 -3.86 8.41
CA GLN A 134 -12.14 -3.82 9.79
C GLN A 134 -12.54 -2.39 10.14
N THR A 135 -13.71 -2.26 10.78
CA THR A 135 -14.19 -0.97 11.28
C THR A 135 -13.80 -0.80 12.74
N MET A 136 -13.21 0.35 13.06
CA MET A 136 -12.79 0.71 14.41
C MET A 136 -13.32 2.09 14.78
N VAL A 137 -13.71 2.28 16.04
CA VAL A 137 -14.04 3.59 16.58
C VAL A 137 -12.93 4.02 17.51
N ILE A 138 -12.29 5.12 17.18
CA ILE A 138 -11.20 5.72 17.97
C ILE A 138 -11.77 6.93 18.69
N GLU A 139 -11.57 7.01 19.97
CA GLU A 139 -11.95 8.14 20.82
C GLU A 139 -10.72 8.86 21.39
N THR A 140 -10.93 9.89 22.20
CA THR A 140 -9.87 10.75 22.78
C THR A 140 -9.02 11.50 21.75
N LEU A 141 -9.48 11.57 20.49
CA LEU A 141 -8.80 12.32 19.44
C LEU A 141 -9.13 13.82 19.53
N GLY A 142 -8.17 14.65 19.13
CA GLY A 142 -8.41 16.08 18.90
C GLY A 142 -9.30 16.34 17.68
N THR A 143 -9.48 17.61 17.32
CA THR A 143 -10.20 17.99 16.11
C THR A 143 -9.32 17.78 14.87
N GLY A 144 -9.96 17.64 13.68
CA GLY A 144 -9.27 17.51 12.41
C GLY A 144 -9.76 16.33 11.59
N THR A 145 -8.89 15.79 10.76
CA THR A 145 -9.17 14.65 9.87
C THR A 145 -8.14 13.55 10.05
N ILE A 146 -8.54 12.33 9.71
CA ILE A 146 -7.66 11.19 9.41
C ILE A 146 -7.81 10.94 7.91
N GLU A 147 -6.71 10.86 7.18
CA GLU A 147 -6.72 10.77 5.72
C GLU A 147 -6.61 9.33 5.22
N ALA A 148 -7.10 9.11 3.99
CA ALA A 148 -6.93 7.83 3.30
C ALA A 148 -5.45 7.55 3.01
N GLY A 149 -4.93 6.44 3.54
CA GLY A 149 -3.52 6.09 3.48
C GLY A 149 -2.75 6.37 4.77
N ASP A 150 -3.35 7.04 5.76
CA ASP A 150 -2.80 7.03 7.12
C ASP A 150 -2.80 5.61 7.65
N GLN A 151 -1.77 5.25 8.39
CA GLN A 151 -1.69 3.94 9.03
C GLN A 151 -1.83 4.08 10.53
N ILE A 152 -2.50 3.12 11.11
CA ILE A 152 -2.72 3.03 12.55
C ILE A 152 -2.10 1.75 13.11
N GLN A 153 -1.70 1.83 14.36
CA GLN A 153 -1.28 0.70 15.18
C GLN A 153 -2.12 0.66 16.45
N VAL A 154 -2.41 -0.54 16.94
CA VAL A 154 -3.11 -0.74 18.22
C VAL A 154 -2.13 -1.37 19.19
N ALA A 155 -1.98 -0.76 20.36
CA ALA A 155 -1.07 -1.25 21.39
C ALA A 155 -1.46 -2.66 21.85
N GLY A 156 -0.45 -3.52 22.02
CA GLY A 156 -0.66 -4.90 22.46
C GLY A 156 -1.17 -5.86 21.37
N VAL A 157 -1.25 -5.41 20.11
CA VAL A 157 -1.63 -6.23 18.96
C VAL A 157 -0.41 -6.39 18.05
N ASN A 158 0.15 -7.61 17.96
CA ASN A 158 1.33 -7.89 17.18
C ASN A 158 1.03 -8.90 16.06
N ARG A 159 1.85 -8.88 15.03
CA ARG A 159 1.67 -9.74 13.86
C ARG A 159 2.10 -11.19 14.13
N LEU A 160 1.31 -12.09 13.61
CA LEU A 160 1.67 -13.50 13.45
C LEU A 160 2.02 -13.82 12.00
N ASN A 161 2.92 -14.78 11.83
CA ASN A 161 3.12 -15.41 10.54
C ASN A 161 1.86 -16.14 10.10
N ILE A 162 1.36 -15.85 8.91
CA ILE A 162 0.08 -16.37 8.40
C ILE A 162 0.09 -17.90 8.24
N ALA A 163 1.24 -18.51 7.97
CA ALA A 163 1.35 -19.96 7.78
C ALA A 163 1.58 -20.71 9.11
N THR A 164 2.53 -20.22 9.93
CA THR A 164 2.95 -20.93 11.16
C THR A 164 2.23 -20.50 12.41
N ARG A 165 1.54 -19.34 12.38
CA ARG A 165 0.88 -18.70 13.54
C ARG A 165 1.82 -18.33 14.68
N GLN A 166 3.11 -18.24 14.40
CA GLN A 166 4.09 -17.81 15.37
C GLN A 166 4.25 -16.30 15.36
N LEU A 167 4.55 -15.74 16.53
CA LEU A 167 4.83 -14.31 16.69
C LEU A 167 6.04 -13.90 15.83
N ILE A 168 5.89 -12.82 15.09
CA ILE A 168 6.98 -12.24 14.30
C ILE A 168 7.80 -11.34 15.20
N LEU A 169 9.11 -11.61 15.26
CA LEU A 169 10.07 -10.80 15.98
C LEU A 169 10.99 -10.09 14.99
N ASP A 170 11.36 -8.86 15.29
CA ASP A 170 12.38 -8.13 14.56
C ASP A 170 13.81 -8.62 14.94
N ALA A 171 14.83 -8.00 14.34
CA ALA A 171 16.22 -8.35 14.59
C ALA A 171 16.68 -8.07 16.04
N THR A 172 15.95 -7.27 16.80
CA THR A 172 16.22 -6.96 18.21
C THR A 172 15.48 -7.91 19.17
N GLY A 173 14.58 -8.75 18.65
CA GLY A 173 13.71 -9.63 19.42
C GLY A 173 12.41 -8.96 19.89
N ALA A 174 12.10 -7.76 19.42
CA ALA A 174 10.84 -7.10 19.70
C ALA A 174 9.73 -7.63 18.76
N ALA A 175 8.52 -7.73 19.30
CA ALA A 175 7.36 -8.14 18.50
C ALA A 175 7.00 -7.07 17.45
N VAL A 176 6.73 -7.50 16.23
CA VAL A 176 6.34 -6.60 15.15
C VAL A 176 4.88 -6.20 15.33
N PRO A 177 4.59 -4.89 15.52
CA PRO A 177 3.22 -4.44 15.75
C PRO A 177 2.35 -4.60 14.49
N TRP A 178 1.08 -4.88 14.72
CA TRP A 178 0.08 -4.85 13.65
C TRP A 178 -0.11 -3.41 13.14
N THR A 179 -0.32 -3.28 11.84
CA THR A 179 -0.67 -2.02 11.18
C THR A 179 -1.89 -2.21 10.30
N GLY A 180 -2.79 -1.24 10.29
CA GLY A 180 -3.90 -1.14 9.33
C GLY A 180 -3.85 0.21 8.61
N THR A 181 -4.22 0.23 7.34
CA THR A 181 -4.23 1.46 6.53
C THR A 181 -5.66 1.98 6.39
N VAL A 182 -5.89 3.24 6.69
CA VAL A 182 -7.20 3.89 6.61
C VAL A 182 -7.62 4.04 5.14
N LEU A 183 -8.82 3.57 4.82
CA LEU A 183 -9.33 3.50 3.45
C LEU A 183 -9.95 4.80 2.96
N SER A 184 -10.56 5.56 3.83
CA SER A 184 -11.28 6.79 3.48
C SER A 184 -11.01 7.91 4.46
N VAL A 185 -11.19 9.15 4.00
CA VAL A 185 -11.09 10.34 4.85
C VAL A 185 -12.18 10.32 5.90
N VAL A 186 -11.81 10.56 7.15
CA VAL A 186 -12.74 10.66 8.29
C VAL A 186 -12.50 11.99 9.00
N THR A 187 -13.60 12.75 9.20
CA THR A 187 -13.57 13.95 10.04
C THR A 187 -13.86 13.55 11.49
N ILE A 188 -13.02 14.01 12.40
CA ILE A 188 -13.20 13.78 13.84
C ILE A 188 -14.33 14.66 14.34
N ALA A 189 -15.34 14.05 14.96
CA ALA A 189 -16.50 14.75 15.54
C ALA A 189 -16.70 14.28 16.98
N GLY A 190 -16.79 15.23 17.92
CA GLY A 190 -16.97 14.89 19.34
C GLY A 190 -15.82 14.09 19.94
N ASN A 191 -14.58 14.32 19.45
CA ASN A 191 -13.36 13.60 19.80
C ASN A 191 -13.37 12.12 19.37
N GLU A 192 -14.24 11.72 18.45
CA GLU A 192 -14.37 10.36 17.95
C GLU A 192 -14.19 10.31 16.42
N ALA A 193 -13.65 9.21 15.94
CA ALA A 193 -13.54 8.88 14.51
C ALA A 193 -13.87 7.42 14.27
N THR A 194 -14.80 7.14 13.36
CA THR A 194 -15.06 5.78 12.87
C THR A 194 -14.24 5.57 11.61
N VAL A 195 -13.22 4.74 11.70
CA VAL A 195 -12.30 4.43 10.59
C VAL A 195 -12.51 3.02 10.07
N VAL A 196 -12.40 2.84 8.76
CA VAL A 196 -12.33 1.53 8.12
C VAL A 196 -10.89 1.34 7.66
N VAL A 197 -10.27 0.25 8.10
CA VAL A 197 -8.88 -0.05 7.78
C VAL A 197 -8.75 -1.28 6.89
N SER A 198 -7.76 -1.27 6.00
CA SER A 198 -7.30 -2.42 5.24
C SER A 198 -6.27 -3.20 6.05
N GLY A 199 -6.28 -4.52 5.94
CA GLY A 199 -5.40 -5.39 6.71
C GLY A 199 -5.96 -5.73 8.09
N ALA A 200 -7.22 -6.20 8.15
CA ALA A 200 -7.92 -6.53 9.40
C ALA A 200 -7.07 -7.36 10.38
N ALA A 201 -7.17 -7.01 11.66
CA ALA A 201 -6.63 -7.82 12.76
C ALA A 201 -7.60 -8.96 13.08
N ILE A 202 -7.24 -10.19 12.74
CA ILE A 202 -8.07 -11.37 12.94
C ILE A 202 -7.53 -12.17 14.12
N TYR A 203 -8.37 -12.34 15.13
CA TYR A 203 -8.08 -13.15 16.30
C TYR A 203 -9.31 -13.87 16.81
N GLU A 204 -9.20 -15.16 16.93
CA GLU A 204 -10.19 -16.03 17.57
C GLU A 204 -9.45 -17.00 18.50
N ALA A 205 -10.04 -17.32 19.65
CA ALA A 205 -9.44 -18.28 20.58
C ALA A 205 -9.26 -19.64 19.87
N ASN A 206 -8.02 -20.08 19.72
CA ASN A 206 -7.63 -21.27 18.95
C ASN A 206 -7.98 -21.21 17.45
N GLY A 207 -8.17 -20.00 16.89
CA GLY A 207 -8.51 -19.81 15.49
C GLY A 207 -7.35 -20.15 14.55
N GLN A 208 -7.65 -20.88 13.49
CA GLN A 208 -6.63 -21.27 12.49
C GLN A 208 -6.29 -20.13 11.50
N TYR A 209 -7.06 -19.04 11.51
CA TYR A 209 -6.87 -17.90 10.59
C TYR A 209 -6.35 -16.64 11.28
N ASN A 210 -5.89 -16.76 12.53
CA ASN A 210 -5.33 -15.64 13.27
C ASN A 210 -4.10 -15.07 12.55
N ASN A 211 -4.06 -13.75 12.41
CA ASN A 211 -2.92 -13.01 11.87
C ASN A 211 -2.30 -12.06 12.90
N VAL A 212 -2.91 -12.00 14.10
CA VAL A 212 -2.41 -11.26 15.26
C VAL A 212 -2.44 -12.13 16.51
N ASP A 213 -1.63 -11.79 17.49
CA ASP A 213 -1.46 -12.50 18.76
C ASP A 213 -2.58 -12.24 19.78
N ALA A 214 -3.23 -11.09 19.66
CA ALA A 214 -4.33 -10.67 20.51
C ALA A 214 -5.39 -9.89 19.74
N ALA A 215 -6.65 -9.99 20.16
CA ALA A 215 -7.71 -9.13 19.63
C ALA A 215 -7.51 -7.69 20.09
N PRO A 216 -7.75 -6.68 19.22
CA PRO A 216 -7.79 -5.29 19.64
C PRO A 216 -8.85 -5.11 20.75
N ALA A 217 -8.44 -4.62 21.91
CA ALA A 217 -9.31 -4.48 23.09
C ALA A 217 -9.87 -3.05 23.21
N ALA A 218 -11.02 -2.89 23.84
CA ALA A 218 -11.54 -1.58 24.23
C ALA A 218 -10.53 -0.87 25.18
N GLY A 219 -10.31 0.42 24.99
CA GLY A 219 -9.34 1.22 25.74
C GLY A 219 -7.87 0.97 25.32
N ALA A 220 -7.59 0.16 24.31
CA ALA A 220 -6.24 0.02 23.79
C ALA A 220 -5.82 1.27 23.05
N VAL A 221 -4.60 1.75 23.30
CA VAL A 221 -4.05 2.95 22.64
C VAL A 221 -3.90 2.71 21.15
N VAL A 222 -4.43 3.63 20.37
CA VAL A 222 -4.28 3.66 18.91
C VAL A 222 -3.30 4.76 18.56
N THR A 223 -2.23 4.41 17.84
CA THR A 223 -1.25 5.36 17.34
C THR A 223 -1.47 5.57 15.84
N ILE A 224 -1.69 6.82 15.43
CA ILE A 224 -1.70 7.21 14.01
C ILE A 224 -0.27 7.54 13.61
N LEU A 225 0.30 6.77 12.69
CA LEU A 225 1.70 6.89 12.30
C LEU A 225 1.99 8.19 11.53
N GLY A 226 3.12 8.81 11.84
CA GLY A 226 3.61 10.02 11.19
C GLY A 226 3.10 11.32 11.80
N ALA A 227 3.57 12.45 11.28
CA ALA A 227 3.18 13.79 11.72
C ALA A 227 1.89 14.27 11.05
N ALA A 228 1.19 15.21 11.70
CA ALA A 228 -0.05 15.81 11.18
C ALA A 228 0.23 16.71 9.97
N ALA A 229 -0.74 16.80 9.05
CA ALA A 229 -0.72 17.68 7.88
C ALA A 229 0.59 17.68 7.09
N THR A 230 1.28 16.54 7.06
CA THR A 230 2.57 16.37 6.40
C THR A 230 2.39 15.60 5.11
N VAL A 231 3.08 16.03 4.05
CA VAL A 231 3.05 15.35 2.75
C VAL A 231 3.99 14.15 2.79
N TYR A 232 3.45 12.98 2.48
CA TYR A 232 4.20 11.74 2.35
C TYR A 232 4.05 11.15 0.95
N GLN A 233 5.12 10.56 0.45
CA GLN A 233 5.13 9.74 -0.75
C GLN A 233 5.81 8.40 -0.41
N PRO A 234 5.04 7.41 0.10
CA PRO A 234 5.59 6.11 0.44
C PRO A 234 6.07 5.37 -0.80
N ASN A 235 7.16 4.64 -0.67
CA ASN A 235 7.47 3.57 -1.60
C ASN A 235 6.55 2.39 -1.32
N LEU A 236 6.25 1.60 -2.34
CA LEU A 236 5.35 0.46 -2.20
C LEU A 236 6.12 -0.83 -2.39
N PHE A 237 5.92 -1.78 -1.48
CA PHE A 237 6.40 -3.14 -1.67
C PHE A 237 5.22 -4.11 -1.70
N TYR A 238 5.24 -5.04 -2.64
CA TYR A 238 4.10 -5.93 -2.88
C TYR A 238 4.49 -7.18 -3.68
N THR A 239 3.59 -8.15 -3.70
CA THR A 239 3.66 -9.32 -4.61
C THR A 239 2.58 -9.24 -5.68
N GLU A 240 2.71 -10.05 -6.72
CA GLU A 240 1.69 -10.18 -7.78
C GLU A 240 0.33 -10.64 -7.24
N GLN A 241 0.31 -11.29 -6.07
CA GLN A 241 -0.90 -11.80 -5.44
C GLN A 241 -1.60 -10.76 -4.53
N ALA A 242 -1.05 -9.55 -4.38
CA ALA A 242 -1.65 -8.52 -3.54
C ALA A 242 -2.79 -7.78 -4.22
N PHE A 243 -2.62 -7.45 -5.49
CA PHE A 243 -3.54 -6.60 -6.24
C PHE A 243 -3.87 -7.17 -7.61
N GLY A 244 -5.05 -6.83 -8.10
CA GLY A 244 -5.49 -7.13 -9.45
C GLY A 244 -5.99 -5.88 -10.18
N LEU A 245 -5.61 -5.76 -11.45
CA LEU A 245 -6.14 -4.78 -12.38
C LEU A 245 -6.84 -5.53 -13.52
N GLY A 246 -8.07 -5.17 -13.78
CA GLY A 246 -8.82 -5.69 -14.92
C GLY A 246 -9.53 -4.57 -15.67
N THR A 247 -9.83 -4.81 -16.94
CA THR A 247 -10.68 -3.91 -17.73
C THR A 247 -11.80 -4.70 -18.40
N VAL A 248 -12.95 -4.05 -18.54
CA VAL A 248 -14.10 -4.64 -19.21
C VAL A 248 -14.12 -4.19 -20.67
N LYS A 249 -14.28 -5.15 -21.58
CA LYS A 249 -14.48 -4.86 -22.99
C LYS A 249 -15.83 -4.18 -23.22
N LEU A 250 -15.79 -2.87 -23.50
CA LEU A 250 -16.99 -2.10 -23.76
C LEU A 250 -17.62 -2.47 -25.11
N PRO A 251 -18.96 -2.55 -25.22
CA PRO A 251 -19.64 -2.76 -26.47
C PRO A 251 -19.48 -1.53 -27.38
N LYS A 252 -19.53 -1.75 -28.71
CA LYS A 252 -19.59 -0.65 -29.68
C LYS A 252 -20.91 0.09 -29.53
N LEU A 253 -20.88 1.41 -29.49
CA LEU A 253 -22.05 2.29 -29.49
C LEU A 253 -22.47 2.63 -30.95
N TYR A 254 -21.46 2.80 -31.81
CA TYR A 254 -21.64 3.13 -33.22
C TYR A 254 -20.87 2.14 -34.08
N SER A 255 -21.28 2.01 -35.34
CA SER A 255 -20.62 1.13 -36.33
C SER A 255 -19.16 1.52 -36.59
N THR A 256 -18.83 2.80 -36.38
CA THR A 256 -17.49 3.37 -36.54
C THR A 256 -16.58 3.17 -35.33
N ASP A 257 -17.13 2.68 -34.22
CA ASP A 257 -16.35 2.45 -33.01
C ASP A 257 -15.35 1.31 -33.20
N THR A 258 -14.17 1.51 -32.72
CA THR A 258 -13.12 0.49 -32.65
C THR A 258 -12.88 0.09 -31.21
N VAL A 259 -12.84 -1.21 -30.94
CA VAL A 259 -12.47 -1.77 -29.65
C VAL A 259 -11.18 -2.56 -29.86
N ALA A 260 -10.13 -2.14 -29.17
CA ALA A 260 -8.84 -2.81 -29.17
C ALA A 260 -8.55 -3.34 -27.77
N THR A 261 -7.90 -4.51 -27.71
CA THR A 261 -7.42 -5.10 -26.46
C THR A 261 -5.91 -5.26 -26.58
N THR A 262 -5.17 -4.77 -25.58
CA THR A 262 -3.71 -4.94 -25.51
C THR A 262 -3.34 -6.37 -25.14
N SER A 263 -2.06 -6.74 -25.31
CA SER A 263 -1.52 -8.04 -24.89
C SER A 263 -1.72 -8.30 -23.40
N ASP A 264 -1.75 -7.24 -22.59
CA ASP A 264 -1.89 -7.29 -21.13
C ASP A 264 -3.37 -7.33 -20.69
N GLY A 265 -4.31 -7.50 -21.65
CA GLY A 265 -5.72 -7.62 -21.35
C GLY A 265 -6.49 -6.30 -21.19
N MET A 266 -5.84 -5.15 -21.33
CA MET A 266 -6.53 -3.85 -21.25
C MET A 266 -7.34 -3.59 -22.51
N SER A 267 -8.63 -3.26 -22.35
CA SER A 267 -9.57 -3.01 -23.45
C SER A 267 -9.93 -1.53 -23.52
N ILE A 268 -9.66 -0.91 -24.67
CA ILE A 268 -9.96 0.50 -24.93
C ILE A 268 -10.94 0.57 -26.08
N ARG A 269 -12.01 1.36 -25.93
CA ARG A 269 -12.95 1.70 -27.00
C ARG A 269 -12.65 3.10 -27.51
N VAL A 270 -12.54 3.24 -28.81
CA VAL A 270 -12.41 4.54 -29.49
C VAL A 270 -13.70 4.79 -30.27
N SER A 271 -14.44 5.80 -29.86
CA SER A 271 -15.67 6.26 -30.52
C SER A 271 -15.42 7.54 -31.30
N LYS A 272 -15.78 7.54 -32.57
CA LYS A 272 -15.72 8.72 -33.44
C LYS A 272 -17.12 9.08 -33.90
N TYR A 273 -17.56 10.27 -33.59
CA TYR A 273 -18.86 10.79 -34.01
C TYR A 273 -18.79 12.25 -34.41
N SER A 274 -19.71 12.68 -35.28
CA SER A 274 -19.85 14.08 -35.69
C SER A 274 -21.04 14.72 -35.00
N ASP A 275 -20.87 15.96 -34.63
CA ASP A 275 -21.92 16.82 -34.11
C ASP A 275 -22.39 17.69 -35.27
N GLY A 276 -23.61 17.40 -35.82
CA GLY A 276 -24.16 18.07 -37.00
C GLY A 276 -24.48 19.52 -36.74
N ASP A 277 -24.87 19.88 -35.54
CA ASP A 277 -25.24 21.27 -35.17
C ASP A 277 -24.03 22.17 -35.07
N ALA A 278 -22.93 21.65 -34.51
CA ALA A 278 -21.69 22.38 -34.33
C ALA A 278 -20.70 22.19 -35.49
N ASN A 279 -20.99 21.35 -36.48
CA ASN A 279 -20.08 20.96 -37.57
C ASN A 279 -18.68 20.54 -37.07
N THR A 280 -18.63 19.79 -35.97
CA THR A 280 -17.40 19.31 -35.34
C THR A 280 -17.35 17.79 -35.33
N GLN A 281 -16.13 17.23 -35.38
CA GLN A 281 -15.88 15.82 -35.15
C GLN A 281 -15.31 15.63 -33.74
N LYS A 282 -15.85 14.68 -33.01
CA LYS A 282 -15.40 14.32 -31.68
C LYS A 282 -14.84 12.90 -31.68
N ILE A 283 -13.70 12.71 -31.02
CA ILE A 283 -13.10 11.41 -30.77
C ILE A 283 -13.08 11.23 -29.25
N ARG A 284 -13.60 10.10 -28.79
CA ARG A 284 -13.64 9.74 -27.38
C ARG A 284 -12.94 8.41 -27.15
N PHE A 285 -12.10 8.37 -26.11
CA PHE A 285 -11.44 7.17 -25.64
C PHE A 285 -12.11 6.75 -24.34
N ASP A 286 -12.64 5.53 -24.32
CA ASP A 286 -13.31 4.97 -23.14
C ASP A 286 -12.52 3.76 -22.62
N LEU A 287 -12.23 3.78 -21.33
CA LEU A 287 -11.61 2.69 -20.57
C LEU A 287 -12.44 2.50 -19.30
N LEU A 288 -12.81 1.29 -18.98
CA LEU A 288 -13.47 0.93 -17.73
C LEU A 288 -12.55 0.01 -16.92
N PRO A 289 -11.72 0.55 -16.03
CA PRO A 289 -10.86 -0.24 -15.18
C PRO A 289 -11.63 -0.76 -13.96
N ALA A 290 -11.17 -1.88 -13.42
CA ALA A 290 -11.56 -2.42 -12.14
C ALA A 290 -10.31 -2.78 -11.35
N TYR A 291 -10.27 -2.39 -10.09
CA TYR A 291 -9.19 -2.70 -9.16
C TYR A 291 -9.68 -3.67 -8.11
N ALA A 292 -8.86 -4.63 -7.75
CA ALA A 292 -9.16 -5.59 -6.70
C ALA A 292 -7.98 -5.73 -5.74
N VAL A 293 -8.29 -5.95 -4.48
CA VAL A 293 -7.33 -6.34 -3.44
C VAL A 293 -7.56 -7.81 -3.15
N PHE A 294 -6.54 -8.63 -3.36
CA PHE A 294 -6.62 -10.05 -3.02
C PHE A 294 -6.11 -10.31 -1.60
N ASN A 295 -4.98 -9.70 -1.23
CA ASN A 295 -4.46 -9.81 0.13
C ASN A 295 -3.66 -8.56 0.51
N PRO A 296 -4.19 -7.69 1.38
CA PRO A 296 -3.49 -6.48 1.82
C PRO A 296 -2.24 -6.79 2.66
N ASN A 297 -2.14 -7.97 3.28
CA ASN A 297 -0.95 -8.38 4.03
C ASN A 297 0.23 -8.76 3.13
N PHE A 298 0.03 -8.81 1.81
CA PHE A 298 1.10 -9.03 0.82
C PHE A 298 1.57 -7.73 0.17
N ALA A 299 1.18 -6.61 0.75
CA ALA A 299 1.59 -5.28 0.32
C ALA A 299 1.82 -4.34 1.50
N GLY A 300 2.75 -3.41 1.35
CA GLY A 300 3.07 -2.44 2.38
C GLY A 300 3.61 -1.13 1.86
N GLN A 301 3.70 -0.17 2.78
CA GLN A 301 4.34 1.13 2.59
C GLN A 301 5.76 1.05 3.14
N GLY A 302 6.75 1.47 2.34
CA GLY A 302 8.17 1.46 2.69
C GLY A 302 8.73 2.86 2.89
N TYR A 303 9.44 3.04 3.99
CA TYR A 303 10.20 4.23 4.36
C TYR A 303 11.60 3.82 4.80
N GLY A 304 12.51 4.78 5.02
CA GLY A 304 13.81 4.54 5.63
C GLY A 304 13.70 4.21 7.13
N VAL A 305 14.71 3.57 7.67
CA VAL A 305 14.80 3.18 9.09
C VAL A 305 15.56 4.21 9.89
#